data_a10f390e60d75196877e3653a586005b
#
_entry.id   a10f390e60d75196877e3653a586005b
#
_cell.length_a   1.000
_cell.length_b   1.000
_cell.length_c   1.000
_cell.angle_alpha   90.00
_cell.angle_beta   90.00
_cell.angle_gamma   90.00
#
_symmetry.space_group_name_H-M   'P 1'
#
loop_
_entity.id
_entity.type
_entity.pdbx_description
1 polymer ?
#
loop_
_entity_poly.entity_id
_entity_poly.type
_entity_poly.pdbx_seq_one_letter_code
_entity_poly.pdbx_strand_id
1 'polypeptide(L)'
;MEMAGALPLWREKIEVTVSPSEISSAKLHIDYRISNREGETVIKGTSIWCIISMVTGRPEMIDAHCTISGESVTRHPRNIVKALDRSDINFHYITNISHIDFNGHVHNVSYLKIALSCIPYERARTMVIQKAVIKFLRQSYINEDLLCRIEKEEQDNSALSSISNSEGQEVCRISVTTQEIACRDFGEIVDRN
;
A
#
# COMPACT_ATOMS: atom_id res chain seq x y z
N MET A 1 -0.42 -0.36 -6.25
CA MET A 1 -1.79 -0.89 -6.41
C MET A 1 -2.64 0.17 -7.09
N GLU A 2 -3.44 -0.22 -8.03
CA GLU A 2 -4.31 0.66 -8.82
C GLU A 2 -5.63 -0.07 -9.12
N MET A 3 -6.76 0.64 -8.98
CA MET A 3 -8.07 0.13 -9.41
C MET A 3 -8.18 0.21 -10.93
N ALA A 4 -8.70 -0.85 -11.52
CA ALA A 4 -8.88 -0.96 -12.97
C ALA A 4 -10.36 -1.13 -13.38
N GLY A 5 -11.26 -1.37 -12.43
CA GLY A 5 -12.68 -1.57 -12.66
C GLY A 5 -13.51 -1.39 -11.40
N ALA A 6 -14.81 -1.72 -11.46
CA ALA A 6 -15.70 -1.69 -10.31
C ALA A 6 -15.25 -2.71 -9.27
N LEU A 7 -15.28 -2.32 -7.99
CA LEU A 7 -14.94 -3.23 -6.89
C LEU A 7 -16.01 -4.33 -6.75
N PRO A 8 -15.58 -5.57 -6.46
CA PRO A 8 -16.48 -6.67 -6.18
C PRO A 8 -17.42 -6.37 -5.00
N LEU A 9 -18.63 -6.87 -5.08
CA LEU A 9 -19.60 -6.78 -3.99
C LEU A 9 -19.32 -7.82 -2.89
N TRP A 10 -19.95 -7.62 -1.73
CA TRP A 10 -19.86 -8.58 -0.63
C TRP A 10 -20.33 -9.98 -1.07
N ARG A 11 -19.57 -11.02 -0.75
CA ARG A 11 -19.76 -12.42 -1.14
C ARG A 11 -19.54 -12.72 -2.63
N GLU A 12 -19.12 -11.78 -3.42
CA GLU A 12 -18.74 -12.05 -4.81
C GLU A 12 -17.43 -12.83 -4.85
N LYS A 13 -17.35 -13.81 -5.76
CA LYS A 13 -16.12 -14.57 -5.97
C LYS A 13 -15.12 -13.72 -6.73
N ILE A 14 -13.88 -13.72 -6.26
CA ILE A 14 -12.75 -13.07 -6.92
C ILE A 14 -11.66 -14.10 -7.18
N GLU A 15 -10.87 -13.86 -8.21
CA GLU A 15 -9.64 -14.57 -8.48
C GLU A 15 -8.45 -13.67 -8.18
N VAL A 16 -7.49 -14.18 -7.42
CA VAL A 16 -6.24 -13.47 -7.11
C VAL A 16 -5.09 -14.19 -7.79
N THR A 17 -4.49 -13.54 -8.77
CA THR A 17 -3.28 -14.04 -9.45
C THR A 17 -2.07 -13.31 -8.90
N VAL A 18 -1.04 -14.05 -8.54
CA VAL A 18 0.26 -13.55 -8.09
C VAL A 18 1.33 -14.16 -8.97
N SER A 19 2.11 -13.35 -9.65
CA SER A 19 3.15 -13.84 -10.56
C SER A 19 4.42 -13.01 -10.45
N PRO A 20 5.60 -13.64 -10.35
CA PRO A 20 6.85 -12.92 -10.54
C PRO A 20 6.94 -12.47 -12.00
N SER A 21 7.36 -11.23 -12.23
CA SER A 21 7.34 -10.61 -13.55
C SER A 21 8.71 -10.18 -14.06
N GLU A 22 9.62 -9.79 -13.16
CA GLU A 22 10.96 -9.35 -13.57
C GLU A 22 11.96 -9.57 -12.42
N ILE A 23 13.17 -10.03 -12.80
CA ILE A 23 14.34 -9.98 -11.92
C ILE A 23 15.29 -8.93 -12.47
N SER A 24 15.77 -8.05 -11.61
CA SER A 24 16.76 -7.04 -11.92
C SER A 24 17.79 -6.96 -10.79
N SER A 25 18.92 -7.58 -10.98
CA SER A 25 19.98 -7.66 -9.95
C SER A 25 19.47 -8.24 -8.62
N ALA A 26 19.39 -7.41 -7.59
CA ALA A 26 18.92 -7.79 -6.25
C ALA A 26 17.42 -7.53 -6.05
N LYS A 27 16.64 -7.26 -7.11
CA LYS A 27 15.22 -6.94 -7.03
C LYS A 27 14.37 -7.97 -7.76
N LEU A 28 13.31 -8.40 -7.10
CA LEU A 28 12.26 -9.24 -7.65
C LEU A 28 10.97 -8.42 -7.74
N HIS A 29 10.40 -8.32 -8.93
CA HIS A 29 9.10 -7.72 -9.15
C HIS A 29 8.03 -8.80 -9.12
N ILE A 30 7.01 -8.60 -8.30
CA ILE A 30 5.86 -9.49 -8.18
C ILE A 30 4.62 -8.70 -8.55
N ASP A 31 3.91 -9.17 -9.57
CA ASP A 31 2.66 -8.59 -10.01
C ASP A 31 1.46 -9.29 -9.38
N TYR A 32 0.45 -8.50 -9.07
CA TYR A 32 -0.82 -8.91 -8.48
C TYR A 32 -1.97 -8.49 -9.38
N ARG A 33 -2.90 -9.38 -9.60
CA ARG A 33 -4.15 -9.10 -10.29
C ARG A 33 -5.30 -9.70 -9.51
N ILE A 34 -6.32 -8.88 -9.30
CA ILE A 34 -7.60 -9.34 -8.76
C ILE A 34 -8.62 -9.18 -9.87
N SER A 35 -9.29 -10.28 -10.21
CA SER A 35 -10.35 -10.30 -11.22
C SER A 35 -11.69 -10.63 -10.58
N ASN A 36 -12.76 -10.08 -11.15
CA ASN A 36 -14.13 -10.42 -10.78
C ASN A 36 -14.55 -11.78 -11.37
N ARG A 37 -15.79 -12.17 -11.17
CA ARG A 37 -16.34 -13.46 -11.64
C ARG A 37 -16.31 -13.61 -13.17
N GLU A 38 -16.41 -12.49 -13.89
CA GLU A 38 -16.39 -12.42 -15.34
C GLU A 38 -14.96 -12.47 -15.91
N GLY A 39 -13.95 -12.52 -15.06
CA GLY A 39 -12.53 -12.52 -15.44
C GLY A 39 -11.97 -11.11 -15.72
N GLU A 40 -12.74 -10.06 -15.49
CA GLU A 40 -12.29 -8.69 -15.68
C GLU A 40 -11.37 -8.27 -14.52
N THR A 41 -10.25 -7.65 -14.85
CA THR A 41 -9.33 -7.14 -13.83
C THR A 41 -9.93 -5.93 -13.13
N VAL A 42 -10.11 -6.02 -11.82
CA VAL A 42 -10.65 -4.93 -10.97
C VAL A 42 -9.56 -4.23 -10.17
N ILE A 43 -8.50 -4.93 -9.79
CA ILE A 43 -7.33 -4.35 -9.12
C ILE A 43 -6.06 -4.96 -9.71
N LYS A 44 -5.06 -4.11 -9.93
CA LYS A 44 -3.71 -4.53 -10.29
C LYS A 44 -2.68 -3.85 -9.40
N GLY A 45 -1.53 -4.48 -9.23
CA GLY A 45 -0.44 -3.92 -8.44
C GLY A 45 0.86 -4.64 -8.69
N THR A 46 1.95 -4.01 -8.29
CA THR A 46 3.29 -4.58 -8.29
C THR A 46 3.95 -4.29 -6.96
N SER A 47 4.68 -5.26 -6.43
CA SER A 47 5.61 -5.05 -5.33
C SER A 47 7.03 -5.36 -5.77
N ILE A 48 7.99 -4.64 -5.18
CA ILE A 48 9.41 -4.85 -5.41
C ILE A 48 10.02 -5.41 -4.13
N TRP A 49 10.61 -6.57 -4.25
CA TRP A 49 11.23 -7.30 -3.16
C TRP A 49 12.75 -7.32 -3.33
N CYS A 50 13.47 -7.35 -2.22
CA CYS A 50 14.91 -7.57 -2.18
C CYS A 50 15.21 -8.74 -1.24
N ILE A 51 16.15 -9.59 -1.64
CA ILE A 51 16.74 -10.57 -0.71
C ILE A 51 17.82 -9.84 0.06
N ILE A 52 17.76 -9.94 1.38
CA ILE A 52 18.75 -9.35 2.28
C ILE A 52 19.51 -10.47 2.97
N SER A 53 20.82 -10.44 2.88
CA SER A 53 21.69 -11.35 3.63
C SER A 53 21.52 -11.16 5.13
N MET A 54 21.15 -12.22 5.83
CA MET A 54 21.04 -12.19 7.29
C MET A 54 22.38 -12.00 7.99
N VAL A 55 23.49 -12.28 7.30
CA VAL A 55 24.86 -12.15 7.84
C VAL A 55 25.39 -10.73 7.66
N THR A 56 25.18 -10.14 6.47
CA THR A 56 25.81 -8.84 6.11
C THR A 56 24.83 -7.67 6.17
N GLY A 57 23.51 -7.92 6.24
CA GLY A 57 22.46 -6.91 6.15
C GLY A 57 22.36 -6.24 4.77
N ARG A 58 23.02 -6.78 3.75
CA ARG A 58 23.08 -6.19 2.41
C ARG A 58 22.20 -6.95 1.43
N PRO A 59 21.69 -6.26 0.38
CA PRO A 59 21.00 -6.95 -0.71
C PRO A 59 21.90 -7.97 -1.40
N GLU A 60 21.32 -9.15 -1.70
CA GLU A 60 21.97 -10.21 -2.48
C GLU A 60 21.38 -10.28 -3.89
N MET A 61 22.19 -10.79 -4.84
CA MET A 61 21.77 -10.97 -6.23
C MET A 61 20.78 -12.11 -6.33
N ILE A 62 19.60 -11.86 -6.89
CA ILE A 62 18.52 -12.85 -7.01
C ILE A 62 18.72 -13.75 -8.23
N ASP A 63 19.24 -13.20 -9.33
CA ASP A 63 19.47 -13.90 -10.60
C ASP A 63 20.39 -15.12 -10.48
N ALA A 64 21.25 -15.15 -9.43
CA ALA A 64 22.07 -16.34 -9.12
C ALA A 64 21.26 -17.53 -8.59
N HIS A 65 20.00 -17.32 -8.16
CA HIS A 65 19.21 -18.32 -7.43
C HIS A 65 17.92 -18.73 -8.12
N CYS A 66 17.40 -17.95 -9.06
CA CYS A 66 16.18 -18.29 -9.77
C CYS A 66 16.07 -17.66 -11.16
N THR A 67 15.45 -18.42 -12.07
CA THR A 67 15.07 -17.92 -13.40
C THR A 67 13.56 -17.73 -13.43
N ILE A 68 13.12 -16.55 -13.81
CA ILE A 68 11.70 -16.23 -13.92
C ILE A 68 11.40 -15.88 -15.36
N SER A 69 10.34 -16.52 -15.89
CA SER A 69 9.75 -16.18 -17.18
C SER A 69 8.29 -15.77 -16.94
N GLY A 70 7.93 -14.58 -17.35
CA GLY A 70 6.55 -14.10 -17.27
C GLY A 70 6.41 -12.75 -17.94
N GLU A 71 5.21 -12.45 -18.44
CA GLU A 71 4.88 -11.12 -18.94
C GLU A 71 4.42 -10.24 -17.78
N SER A 72 4.98 -9.03 -17.69
CA SER A 72 4.57 -8.06 -16.68
C SER A 72 3.13 -7.60 -16.91
N VAL A 73 2.31 -7.67 -15.87
CA VAL A 73 0.90 -7.26 -15.88
C VAL A 73 0.76 -5.76 -15.69
N THR A 74 1.77 -5.13 -15.09
CA THR A 74 1.78 -3.70 -14.80
C THR A 74 3.05 -3.05 -15.33
N ARG A 75 2.93 -1.81 -15.77
CA ARG A 75 4.11 -0.99 -16.04
C ARG A 75 4.77 -0.72 -14.69
N HIS A 76 5.99 -1.24 -14.50
CA HIS A 76 6.71 -1.05 -13.23
C HIS A 76 6.87 0.43 -12.94
N PRO A 77 6.28 0.96 -11.87
CA PRO A 77 6.35 2.37 -11.60
C PRO A 77 7.80 2.73 -11.27
N ARG A 78 8.39 3.58 -12.08
CA ARG A 78 9.63 4.29 -11.70
C ARG A 78 9.35 5.33 -10.59
N ASN A 79 8.12 5.36 -10.08
CA ASN A 79 7.63 6.41 -9.23
C ASN A 79 8.20 6.28 -7.82
N ILE A 80 9.19 7.06 -7.59
CA ILE A 80 9.67 7.45 -6.28
C ILE A 80 8.56 8.31 -5.68
N VAL A 81 7.94 7.86 -4.58
CA VAL A 81 7.07 8.74 -3.79
C VAL A 81 7.95 9.88 -3.30
N LYS A 82 7.65 11.12 -3.74
CA LYS A 82 8.43 12.31 -3.37
C LYS A 82 8.37 12.55 -1.86
N ALA A 83 9.30 13.32 -1.32
CA ALA A 83 9.22 13.82 0.04
C ALA A 83 8.09 14.85 0.12
N LEU A 84 7.55 15.09 1.33
CA LEU A 84 6.61 16.17 1.56
C LEU A 84 7.34 17.52 1.45
N ASP A 85 6.70 18.47 0.80
CA ASP A 85 7.15 19.87 0.77
C ASP A 85 6.57 20.65 1.94
N ARG A 86 5.36 20.29 2.39
CA ARG A 86 4.63 20.88 3.53
C ARG A 86 3.91 19.79 4.32
N SER A 87 3.24 20.17 5.39
CA SER A 87 2.39 19.26 6.14
C SER A 87 1.11 19.98 6.58
N ASP A 88 -0.02 19.51 6.07
CA ASP A 88 -1.35 20.06 6.39
C ASP A 88 -1.96 19.38 7.63
N ILE A 89 -1.57 18.13 7.87
CA ILE A 89 -2.03 17.33 9.02
C ILE A 89 -0.82 16.63 9.65
N ASN A 90 -0.75 16.71 10.98
CA ASN A 90 0.24 15.99 11.77
C ASN A 90 -0.47 15.25 12.90
N PHE A 91 -0.14 13.99 13.12
CA PHE A 91 -0.62 13.24 14.27
C PHE A 91 0.36 12.16 14.69
N HIS A 92 0.34 11.81 15.96
CA HIS A 92 1.11 10.71 16.54
C HIS A 92 0.30 9.44 16.57
N TYR A 93 0.96 8.32 16.35
CA TYR A 93 0.36 7.00 16.38
C TYR A 93 1.27 6.00 17.07
N ILE A 94 0.81 5.41 18.18
CA ILE A 94 1.57 4.39 18.90
C ILE A 94 1.23 3.02 18.34
N THR A 95 2.24 2.31 17.86
CA THR A 95 2.09 0.95 17.36
C THR A 95 1.80 -0.03 18.50
N ASN A 96 1.02 -1.05 18.24
CA ASN A 96 0.67 -2.10 19.19
C ASN A 96 0.72 -3.48 18.53
N ILE A 97 0.41 -4.52 19.28
CA ILE A 97 0.52 -5.92 18.82
C ILE A 97 -0.29 -6.21 17.53
N SER A 98 -1.41 -5.50 17.30
CA SER A 98 -2.23 -5.71 16.09
C SER A 98 -1.56 -5.23 14.80
N HIS A 99 -0.48 -4.47 14.91
CA HIS A 99 0.28 -3.95 13.77
C HIS A 99 1.49 -4.80 13.42
N ILE A 100 1.84 -5.78 14.27
CA ILE A 100 3.11 -6.51 14.19
C ILE A 100 2.91 -7.82 13.41
N ASP A 101 3.82 -8.11 12.51
CA ASP A 101 3.88 -9.37 11.77
C ASP A 101 4.72 -10.44 12.52
N PHE A 102 4.83 -11.61 11.93
CA PHE A 102 5.59 -12.73 12.51
C PHE A 102 7.11 -12.48 12.59
N ASN A 103 7.63 -11.48 11.87
CA ASN A 103 9.04 -11.05 11.95
C ASN A 103 9.30 -10.06 13.10
N GLY A 104 8.26 -9.67 13.85
CA GLY A 104 8.36 -8.70 14.94
C GLY A 104 8.40 -7.24 14.47
N HIS A 105 8.06 -6.96 13.21
CA HIS A 105 8.05 -5.62 12.64
C HIS A 105 6.63 -5.15 12.34
N VAL A 106 6.45 -3.84 12.23
CA VAL A 106 5.18 -3.28 11.78
C VAL A 106 4.89 -3.77 10.36
N HIS A 107 3.75 -4.47 10.21
CA HIS A 107 3.30 -5.03 8.95
C HIS A 107 3.08 -3.94 7.88
N ASN A 108 3.46 -4.23 6.65
CA ASN A 108 3.40 -3.27 5.53
C ASN A 108 2.05 -2.57 5.37
N VAL A 109 0.92 -3.31 5.52
CA VAL A 109 -0.44 -2.73 5.42
C VAL A 109 -0.76 -1.79 6.58
N SER A 110 -0.12 -1.97 7.74
CA SER A 110 -0.36 -1.12 8.91
C SER A 110 0.04 0.33 8.65
N TYR A 111 1.10 0.60 7.92
CA TYR A 111 1.48 1.96 7.55
C TYR A 111 0.40 2.66 6.72
N LEU A 112 -0.23 1.96 5.77
CA LEU A 112 -1.34 2.53 5.00
C LEU A 112 -2.55 2.80 5.92
N LYS A 113 -2.89 1.89 6.83
CA LYS A 113 -3.97 2.08 7.81
C LYS A 113 -3.70 3.29 8.70
N ILE A 114 -2.46 3.46 9.17
CA ILE A 114 -2.04 4.62 9.98
C ILE A 114 -2.24 5.91 9.18
N ALA A 115 -1.74 5.99 7.94
CA ALA A 115 -1.91 7.18 7.11
C ALA A 115 -3.39 7.50 6.82
N LEU A 116 -4.25 6.50 6.69
CA LEU A 116 -5.68 6.68 6.45
C LEU A 116 -6.50 6.96 7.71
N SER A 117 -5.95 6.73 8.92
CA SER A 117 -6.68 6.88 10.19
C SER A 117 -7.10 8.33 10.51
N CYS A 118 -6.47 9.31 9.87
CA CYS A 118 -6.85 10.71 10.02
C CYS A 118 -8.04 11.14 9.14
N ILE A 119 -8.53 10.26 8.25
CA ILE A 119 -9.65 10.59 7.37
C ILE A 119 -10.95 10.56 8.17
N PRO A 120 -11.72 11.66 8.21
CA PRO A 120 -13.02 11.68 8.86
C PRO A 120 -13.97 10.64 8.27
N TYR A 121 -14.79 10.02 9.10
CA TYR A 121 -15.73 8.97 8.69
C TYR A 121 -16.64 9.41 7.53
N GLU A 122 -17.19 10.64 7.59
CA GLU A 122 -18.07 11.17 6.55
C GLU A 122 -17.38 11.25 5.20
N ARG A 123 -16.09 11.59 5.17
CA ARG A 123 -15.31 11.59 3.93
C ARG A 123 -14.98 10.17 3.47
N ALA A 124 -14.70 9.26 4.39
CA ALA A 124 -14.40 7.86 4.07
C ALA A 124 -15.58 7.15 3.38
N ARG A 125 -16.84 7.58 3.66
CA ARG A 125 -18.06 7.04 3.03
C ARG A 125 -18.24 7.45 1.57
N THR A 126 -17.65 8.55 1.16
CA THR A 126 -17.81 9.15 -0.18
C THR A 126 -16.58 9.05 -1.05
N MET A 127 -15.58 8.30 -0.62
CA MET A 127 -14.34 8.15 -1.37
C MET A 127 -13.93 6.69 -1.53
N VAL A 128 -13.22 6.41 -2.62
CA VAL A 128 -12.55 5.15 -2.85
C VAL A 128 -11.10 5.42 -3.28
N ILE A 129 -10.19 4.55 -2.82
CA ILE A 129 -8.79 4.63 -3.22
C ILE A 129 -8.68 4.10 -4.64
N GLN A 130 -8.29 4.97 -5.58
CA GLN A 130 -8.00 4.60 -6.97
C GLN A 130 -6.58 4.05 -7.12
N LYS A 131 -5.64 4.64 -6.41
CA LYS A 131 -4.24 4.25 -6.49
C LYS A 131 -3.55 4.45 -5.15
N ALA A 132 -2.69 3.52 -4.78
CA ALA A 132 -1.78 3.66 -3.65
C ALA A 132 -0.38 3.22 -4.04
N VAL A 133 0.61 4.05 -3.72
CA VAL A 133 2.04 3.74 -3.87
C VAL A 133 2.69 3.91 -2.51
N ILE A 134 3.41 2.88 -2.08
CA ILE A 134 4.05 2.85 -0.76
C ILE A 134 5.54 2.61 -0.97
N LYS A 135 6.37 3.42 -0.31
CA LYS A 135 7.82 3.25 -0.26
C LYS A 135 8.23 3.00 1.18
N PHE A 136 8.67 1.78 1.46
CA PHE A 136 9.26 1.42 2.75
C PHE A 136 10.72 1.85 2.78
N LEU A 137 11.14 2.49 3.87
CA LEU A 137 12.48 3.04 4.04
C LEU A 137 13.21 2.39 5.21
N ARG A 138 12.48 2.13 6.32
CA ARG A 138 12.99 1.50 7.53
C ARG A 138 11.91 0.64 8.17
N GLN A 139 12.32 -0.24 9.07
CA GLN A 139 11.43 -1.02 9.91
C GLN A 139 10.98 -0.19 11.12
N SER A 140 9.79 -0.49 11.62
CA SER A 140 9.28 -0.01 12.90
C SER A 140 8.84 -1.19 13.76
N TYR A 141 8.74 -0.97 15.07
CA TYR A 141 8.53 -2.01 16.06
C TYR A 141 7.29 -1.74 16.91
N ILE A 142 6.99 -2.67 17.82
CA ILE A 142 5.90 -2.52 18.79
C ILE A 142 6.18 -1.37 19.75
N ASN A 143 5.12 -0.68 20.19
CA ASN A 143 5.18 0.45 21.13
C ASN A 143 6.01 1.65 20.63
N GLU A 144 6.27 1.72 19.33
CA GLU A 144 6.97 2.84 18.74
C GLU A 144 5.99 4.00 18.48
N ASP A 145 6.38 5.23 18.86
CA ASP A 145 5.63 6.44 18.55
C ASP A 145 6.01 6.92 17.15
N LEU A 146 5.06 6.86 16.25
CA LEU A 146 5.20 7.26 14.86
C LEU A 146 4.53 8.61 14.63
N LEU A 147 5.28 9.57 14.08
CA LEU A 147 4.73 10.83 13.60
C LEU A 147 4.30 10.68 12.13
N CYS A 148 3.00 10.74 11.88
CA CYS A 148 2.44 10.79 10.53
C CYS A 148 2.18 12.23 10.11
N ARG A 149 2.75 12.62 8.98
CA ARG A 149 2.56 13.93 8.34
C ARG A 149 1.90 13.75 7.00
N ILE A 150 0.91 14.56 6.68
CA ILE A 150 0.14 14.46 5.45
C ILE A 150 0.10 15.82 4.76
N GLU A 151 0.41 15.80 3.49
CA GLU A 151 0.26 16.91 2.53
C GLU A 151 -0.87 16.56 1.56
N LYS A 152 -1.87 17.46 1.46
CA LYS A 152 -2.99 17.33 0.52
C LYS A 152 -2.62 18.00 -0.79
N GLU A 153 -2.80 17.30 -1.90
CA GLU A 153 -2.68 17.87 -3.24
C GLU A 153 -4.09 18.18 -3.75
N GLU A 154 -4.45 19.46 -3.80
CA GLU A 154 -5.82 19.90 -4.12
C GLU A 154 -6.25 19.61 -5.56
N GLN A 155 -5.30 19.57 -6.49
CA GLN A 155 -5.60 19.45 -7.92
C GLN A 155 -5.93 18.02 -8.38
N ASP A 156 -5.48 16.97 -7.65
CA ASP A 156 -5.53 15.59 -8.14
C ASP A 156 -6.29 14.62 -7.22
N ASN A 157 -7.04 15.12 -6.21
CA ASN A 157 -7.63 14.27 -5.17
C ASN A 157 -6.60 13.30 -4.57
N SER A 158 -5.35 13.73 -4.45
CA SER A 158 -4.26 12.94 -3.93
C SER A 158 -3.74 13.48 -2.61
N ALA A 159 -3.09 12.60 -1.85
CA ALA A 159 -2.42 12.94 -0.62
C ALA A 159 -1.07 12.22 -0.55
N LEU A 160 -0.08 12.92 -0.06
CA LEU A 160 1.22 12.37 0.29
C LEU A 160 1.30 12.24 1.81
N SER A 161 1.83 11.11 2.28
CA SER A 161 2.08 10.90 3.70
C SER A 161 3.53 10.51 3.92
N SER A 162 4.12 11.04 4.98
CA SER A 162 5.43 10.64 5.49
C SER A 162 5.27 10.20 6.94
N ILE A 163 5.74 9.02 7.25
CA ILE A 163 5.73 8.47 8.60
C ILE A 163 7.17 8.40 9.09
N SER A 164 7.43 8.98 10.25
CA SER A 164 8.75 9.02 10.90
C SER A 164 8.67 8.41 12.29
N ASN A 165 9.78 7.81 12.74
CA ASN A 165 9.92 7.30 14.09
C ASN A 165 10.25 8.42 15.10
N SER A 166 10.39 8.09 16.37
CA SER A 166 10.71 9.01 17.47
C SER A 166 12.07 9.69 17.33
N GLU A 167 12.98 9.12 16.53
CA GLU A 167 14.29 9.72 16.21
C GLU A 167 14.20 10.70 15.03
N GLY A 168 13.00 10.94 14.48
CA GLY A 168 12.78 11.77 13.31
C GLY A 168 13.19 11.13 11.99
N GLN A 169 13.56 9.86 11.99
CA GLN A 169 13.93 9.13 10.78
C GLN A 169 12.68 8.69 10.03
N GLU A 170 12.63 8.97 8.75
CA GLU A 170 11.51 8.56 7.91
C GLU A 170 11.51 7.04 7.69
N VAL A 171 10.39 6.39 8.01
CA VAL A 171 10.20 4.93 7.91
C VAL A 171 9.38 4.53 6.70
N CYS A 172 8.44 5.38 6.28
CA CYS A 172 7.55 5.08 5.15
C CYS A 172 7.07 6.36 4.46
N ARG A 173 6.91 6.30 3.14
CA ARG A 173 6.18 7.31 2.34
C ARG A 173 5.03 6.66 1.61
N ILE A 174 3.91 7.36 1.54
CA ILE A 174 2.70 6.86 0.91
C ILE A 174 2.12 7.95 0.03
N SER A 175 1.76 7.60 -1.20
CA SER A 175 0.94 8.43 -2.08
C SER A 175 -0.38 7.72 -2.31
N VAL A 176 -1.49 8.39 -2.08
CA VAL A 176 -2.84 7.88 -2.31
C VAL A 176 -3.57 8.83 -3.23
N THR A 177 -4.16 8.30 -4.29
CA THR A 177 -5.11 9.03 -5.15
C THR A 177 -6.50 8.45 -4.89
N THR A 178 -7.48 9.32 -4.71
CA THR A 178 -8.85 8.94 -4.40
C THR A 178 -9.81 9.42 -5.47
N GLN A 179 -10.96 8.78 -5.54
CA GLN A 179 -12.10 9.24 -6.36
C GLN A 179 -13.31 9.40 -5.46
N GLU A 180 -14.07 10.46 -5.66
CA GLU A 180 -15.37 10.60 -5.01
C GLU A 180 -16.37 9.65 -5.64
N ILE A 181 -17.19 9.04 -4.79
CA ILE A 181 -18.29 8.16 -5.17
C ILE A 181 -19.57 8.67 -4.50
N ALA A 182 -20.72 8.32 -5.08
CA ALA A 182 -21.99 8.53 -4.39
C ALA A 182 -21.94 7.86 -3.02
N CYS A 183 -22.52 8.51 -2.01
CA CYS A 183 -22.54 7.98 -0.65
C CYS A 183 -23.10 6.55 -0.68
N ARG A 184 -22.32 5.58 -0.23
CA ARG A 184 -22.81 4.21 -0.06
C ARG A 184 -23.69 4.21 1.18
N ASP A 185 -24.97 3.98 1.00
CA ASP A 185 -25.87 3.69 2.10
C ASP A 185 -25.56 2.30 2.65
N PHE A 186 -24.80 2.24 3.73
CA PHE A 186 -24.52 0.98 4.42
C PHE A 186 -25.78 0.39 5.09
N GLY A 187 -26.90 1.13 5.12
CA GLY A 187 -28.18 0.69 5.67
C GLY A 187 -28.87 -0.41 4.87
N GLU A 188 -28.64 -0.50 3.55
CA GLU A 188 -29.26 -1.55 2.72
C GLU A 188 -28.60 -2.94 2.81
N ILE A 189 -27.45 -3.05 3.49
CA ILE A 189 -26.74 -4.34 3.62
C ILE A 189 -27.35 -5.22 4.72
N VAL A 190 -28.13 -4.67 5.64
CA VAL A 190 -28.65 -5.39 6.83
C VAL A 190 -29.93 -6.19 6.56
N ASP A 191 -30.68 -5.87 5.50
CA ASP A 191 -32.04 -6.45 5.27
C ASP A 191 -32.11 -7.49 4.13
N ARG A 192 -31.00 -8.04 3.67
CA ARG A 192 -31.02 -9.18 2.72
C ARG A 192 -30.51 -10.46 3.41
N ASN A 193 -31.34 -10.97 4.33
CA ASN A 193 -31.32 -12.38 4.76
C ASN A 193 -32.20 -13.22 3.84
#